data_d2b41879c54f05f8c1fdaf4aed628b5d
#
_entry.id   d2b41879c54f05f8c1fdaf4aed628b5d
#
_cell.length_a   1.000
_cell.length_b   1.000
_cell.length_c   1.000
_cell.angle_alpha   90.00
_cell.angle_beta   90.00
_cell.angle_gamma   90.00
#
_symmetry.space_group_name_H-M   'P 1'
#
loop_
_entity.id
_entity.type
_entity.pdbx_description
1 polymer ?
#
loop_
_entity_poly.entity_id
_entity_poly.type
_entity_poly.pdbx_seq_one_letter_code
_entity_poly.pdbx_strand_id
1 'polypeptide(L)'
;MKNLFKKILLVAFAASFCLVLPSCGGKAVIENSVIGQSWNDMVHGDKAVMLVSYTDGFMSGNNTSDKDKITSATDCLQNIEKHVVKEIEKPDDSSFSEFMGKFYLLDFETDYSFWSASSSALEIPEGNTLLTFWFYGDILIVTDVQLVLGDYGVGKSAYFKLDKSAQKTVENLIETFK
;
A
#
# COMPACT_ATOMS: atom_id res chain seq x y z
N MET A 1 43.28 -31.59 9.69
CA MET A 1 41.85 -31.81 9.98
C MET A 1 41.16 -30.61 10.65
N LYS A 2 41.72 -29.89 11.62
CA LYS A 2 41.09 -28.73 12.29
C LYS A 2 40.73 -27.56 11.37
N ASN A 3 41.48 -27.31 10.30
CA ASN A 3 41.21 -26.17 9.39
C ASN A 3 40.10 -26.45 8.34
N LEU A 4 39.83 -27.73 8.06
CA LEU A 4 38.76 -28.13 7.17
C LEU A 4 37.38 -27.97 7.83
N PHE A 5 37.31 -28.35 9.14
CA PHE A 5 36.08 -28.19 9.94
C PHE A 5 35.68 -26.72 10.11
N LYS A 6 36.66 -25.81 10.32
CA LYS A 6 36.38 -24.36 10.43
C LYS A 6 35.83 -23.78 9.10
N LYS A 7 36.34 -24.21 7.94
CA LYS A 7 35.88 -23.76 6.64
C LYS A 7 34.47 -24.29 6.31
N ILE A 8 34.17 -25.53 6.66
CA ILE A 8 32.84 -26.13 6.48
C ILE A 8 31.81 -25.45 7.38
N LEU A 9 32.17 -25.14 8.66
CA LEU A 9 31.30 -24.44 9.58
C LEU A 9 30.98 -23.00 9.10
N LEU A 10 31.98 -22.30 8.53
CA LEU A 10 31.81 -20.94 8.03
C LEU A 10 30.90 -20.89 6.79
N VAL A 11 31.02 -21.87 5.89
CA VAL A 11 30.17 -21.99 4.70
C VAL A 11 28.74 -22.39 5.08
N ALA A 12 28.55 -23.27 6.05
CA ALA A 12 27.23 -23.64 6.57
C ALA A 12 26.54 -22.45 7.26
N PHE A 13 27.28 -21.60 7.99
CA PHE A 13 26.74 -20.41 8.61
C PHE A 13 26.36 -19.34 7.59
N ALA A 14 27.19 -19.15 6.55
CA ALA A 14 26.87 -18.22 5.46
C ALA A 14 25.66 -18.69 4.63
N ALA A 15 25.53 -19.99 4.36
CA ALA A 15 24.39 -20.57 3.67
C ALA A 15 23.10 -20.50 4.48
N SER A 16 23.17 -20.64 5.83
CA SER A 16 22.01 -20.48 6.70
C SER A 16 21.54 -19.04 6.81
N PHE A 17 22.44 -18.07 6.68
CA PHE A 17 22.07 -16.64 6.69
C PHE A 17 21.39 -16.19 5.37
N CYS A 18 21.69 -16.86 4.25
CA CYS A 18 21.04 -16.57 2.96
C CYS A 18 19.64 -17.20 2.82
N LEU A 19 19.24 -18.13 3.68
CA LEU A 19 17.94 -18.82 3.61
C LEU A 19 16.85 -18.21 4.51
N VAL A 20 17.13 -17.16 5.27
CA VAL A 20 16.17 -16.55 6.22
C VAL A 20 15.71 -15.14 5.80
N LEU A 21 16.06 -14.66 4.60
CA LEU A 21 15.71 -13.30 4.18
C LEU A 21 14.84 -13.18 2.90
N PRO A 22 13.68 -13.84 2.76
CA PRO A 22 12.72 -13.40 1.76
C PRO A 22 11.52 -12.62 2.31
N SER A 23 11.30 -12.48 3.62
CA SER A 23 10.04 -11.88 4.10
C SER A 23 10.14 -10.49 4.75
N CYS A 24 11.35 -9.97 4.99
CA CYS A 24 11.52 -8.62 5.57
C CYS A 24 11.79 -7.53 4.51
N GLY A 25 12.00 -7.88 3.24
CA GLY A 25 12.44 -6.93 2.21
C GLY A 25 11.40 -5.87 1.91
N GLY A 26 10.17 -6.27 1.65
CA GLY A 26 9.12 -5.36 1.23
C GLY A 26 8.70 -4.37 2.31
N LYS A 27 8.56 -4.82 3.55
CA LYS A 27 8.29 -3.95 4.69
C LYS A 27 9.34 -2.87 4.84
N ALA A 28 10.62 -3.24 4.84
CA ALA A 28 11.71 -2.28 4.96
C ALA A 28 11.75 -1.29 3.77
N VAL A 29 11.38 -1.71 2.56
CA VAL A 29 11.29 -0.82 1.39
C VAL A 29 10.21 0.23 1.61
N ILE A 30 9.03 -0.14 2.08
CA ILE A 30 7.92 0.79 2.34
C ILE A 30 8.26 1.71 3.53
N GLU A 31 8.76 1.18 4.64
CA GLU A 31 9.10 1.95 5.84
C GLU A 31 10.16 3.03 5.58
N ASN A 32 11.08 2.79 4.65
CA ASN A 32 12.11 3.75 4.26
C ASN A 32 11.67 4.75 3.19
N SER A 33 10.46 4.61 2.63
CA SER A 33 9.92 5.52 1.63
C SER A 33 9.30 6.77 2.26
N VAL A 34 8.95 7.73 1.41
CA VAL A 34 8.30 9.00 1.85
C VAL A 34 6.93 8.80 2.50
N ILE A 35 6.30 7.63 2.31
CA ILE A 35 4.97 7.29 2.88
C ILE A 35 5.07 6.32 4.07
N GLY A 36 6.27 5.94 4.49
CA GLY A 36 6.46 4.85 5.48
C GLY A 36 5.77 5.09 6.81
N GLN A 37 5.76 6.34 7.32
CA GLN A 37 5.06 6.67 8.56
C GLN A 37 3.54 6.49 8.40
N SER A 38 2.95 7.06 7.34
CA SER A 38 1.50 6.97 7.09
C SER A 38 1.08 5.52 6.81
N TRP A 39 1.93 4.73 6.13
CA TRP A 39 1.71 3.31 5.97
C TRP A 39 1.64 2.59 7.31
N ASN A 40 2.62 2.80 8.19
CA ASN A 40 2.62 2.17 9.51
C ASN A 40 1.40 2.57 10.34
N ASP A 41 1.04 3.85 10.33
CA ASP A 41 -0.09 4.37 11.09
C ASP A 41 -1.44 3.78 10.61
N MET A 42 -1.63 3.67 9.29
CA MET A 42 -2.91 3.30 8.67
C MET A 42 -3.05 1.80 8.39
N VAL A 43 -1.94 1.11 8.08
CA VAL A 43 -1.97 -0.31 7.67
C VAL A 43 -1.58 -1.24 8.82
N HIS A 44 -0.63 -0.85 9.66
CA HIS A 44 -0.20 -1.64 10.83
C HIS A 44 -0.78 -1.12 12.15
N GLY A 45 -1.15 0.15 12.19
CA GLY A 45 -1.78 0.79 13.36
C GLY A 45 -3.30 0.68 13.33
N ASP A 46 -3.94 1.48 14.15
CA ASP A 46 -5.39 1.53 14.35
C ASP A 46 -6.01 2.88 13.91
N LYS A 47 -5.27 3.68 13.13
CA LYS A 47 -5.73 5.00 12.71
C LYS A 47 -6.79 4.97 11.61
N ALA A 48 -6.86 3.92 10.80
CA ALA A 48 -7.86 3.82 9.75
C ALA A 48 -9.26 3.63 10.34
N VAL A 49 -10.16 4.58 10.08
CA VAL A 49 -11.56 4.53 10.55
C VAL A 49 -12.56 4.38 9.40
N MET A 50 -12.13 4.61 8.16
CA MET A 50 -12.96 4.45 6.98
C MET A 50 -12.17 3.89 5.81
N LEU A 51 -12.81 3.02 5.03
CA LEU A 51 -12.30 2.46 3.78
C LEU A 51 -13.23 2.88 2.64
N VAL A 52 -12.65 3.33 1.53
CA VAL A 52 -13.36 3.57 0.27
C VAL A 52 -12.69 2.76 -0.83
N SER A 53 -13.47 2.02 -1.62
CA SER A 53 -12.98 1.18 -2.72
C SER A 53 -13.62 1.57 -4.05
N TYR A 54 -12.84 1.51 -5.12
CA TYR A 54 -13.28 1.71 -6.50
C TYR A 54 -12.77 0.54 -7.34
N THR A 55 -13.67 -0.32 -7.76
CA THR A 55 -13.33 -1.56 -8.46
C THR A 55 -13.75 -1.55 -9.93
N ASP A 56 -14.74 -0.74 -10.30
CA ASP A 56 -15.29 -0.64 -11.66
C ASP A 56 -14.99 0.75 -12.28
N GLY A 57 -13.71 1.07 -12.41
CA GLY A 57 -13.32 2.39 -12.91
C GLY A 57 -13.64 3.50 -11.89
N PHE A 58 -13.83 4.73 -12.36
CA PHE A 58 -13.99 5.89 -11.48
C PHE A 58 -15.44 6.17 -11.05
N MET A 59 -16.39 5.29 -11.39
CA MET A 59 -17.83 5.63 -11.35
C MET A 59 -18.61 4.96 -10.20
N SER A 60 -18.13 3.87 -9.63
CA SER A 60 -18.78 3.22 -8.51
C SER A 60 -17.79 2.93 -7.40
N GLY A 61 -18.01 3.51 -6.26
CA GLY A 61 -17.21 3.27 -5.06
C GLY A 61 -18.10 2.82 -3.90
N ASN A 62 -17.58 1.93 -3.09
CA ASN A 62 -18.17 1.52 -1.83
C ASN A 62 -17.39 2.14 -0.68
N ASN A 63 -18.10 2.62 0.32
CA ASN A 63 -17.48 3.08 1.56
C ASN A 63 -17.95 2.26 2.75
N THR A 64 -17.13 2.17 3.77
CA THR A 64 -17.47 1.48 5.00
C THR A 64 -16.64 1.97 6.18
N SER A 65 -17.30 2.12 7.33
CA SER A 65 -16.67 2.30 8.65
C SER A 65 -16.74 1.03 9.50
N ASP A 66 -17.10 -0.11 8.88
CA ASP A 66 -17.11 -1.42 9.51
C ASP A 66 -15.68 -1.85 9.83
N LYS A 67 -15.37 -2.01 11.12
CA LYS A 67 -14.03 -2.34 11.60
C LYS A 67 -13.51 -3.68 11.07
N ASP A 68 -14.37 -4.67 10.91
CA ASP A 68 -13.96 -5.98 10.42
C ASP A 68 -13.55 -5.91 8.95
N LYS A 69 -14.26 -5.09 8.16
CA LYS A 69 -13.90 -4.83 6.76
C LYS A 69 -12.61 -4.03 6.64
N ILE A 70 -12.43 -2.99 7.47
CA ILE A 70 -11.20 -2.20 7.51
C ILE A 70 -10.02 -3.10 7.90
N THR A 71 -10.17 -3.93 8.93
CA THR A 71 -9.14 -4.89 9.36
C THR A 71 -8.82 -5.87 8.23
N SER A 72 -9.83 -6.41 7.56
CA SER A 72 -9.62 -7.31 6.41
C SER A 72 -8.83 -6.63 5.28
N ALA A 73 -9.11 -5.34 5.01
CA ALA A 73 -8.37 -4.59 4.00
C ALA A 73 -6.91 -4.35 4.42
N THR A 74 -6.68 -3.94 5.66
CA THR A 74 -5.31 -3.71 6.17
C THR A 74 -4.51 -5.00 6.21
N ASP A 75 -5.10 -6.13 6.59
CA ASP A 75 -4.47 -7.46 6.52
C ASP A 75 -4.07 -7.84 5.09
N CYS A 76 -4.92 -7.55 4.11
CA CYS A 76 -4.60 -7.74 2.69
C CYS A 76 -3.44 -6.84 2.25
N LEU A 77 -3.43 -5.56 2.67
CA LEU A 77 -2.32 -4.64 2.37
C LEU A 77 -1.00 -5.09 3.01
N GLN A 78 -1.03 -5.59 4.25
CA GLN A 78 0.13 -6.20 4.91
C GLN A 78 0.63 -7.46 4.16
N ASN A 79 -0.27 -8.20 3.53
CA ASN A 79 0.14 -9.30 2.67
C ASN A 79 0.76 -8.81 1.36
N ILE A 80 0.21 -7.75 0.74
CA ILE A 80 0.78 -7.13 -0.46
C ILE A 80 2.18 -6.56 -0.17
N GLU A 81 2.41 -6.00 1.01
CA GLU A 81 3.71 -5.52 1.47
C GLU A 81 4.82 -6.58 1.29
N LYS A 82 4.51 -7.85 1.55
CA LYS A 82 5.48 -8.97 1.41
C LYS A 82 5.91 -9.20 -0.04
N HIS A 83 5.15 -8.70 -0.99
CA HIS A 83 5.40 -8.80 -2.43
C HIS A 83 6.09 -7.56 -3.01
N VAL A 84 6.34 -6.54 -2.21
CA VAL A 84 7.10 -5.36 -2.65
C VAL A 84 8.56 -5.73 -2.83
N VAL A 85 9.05 -5.57 -4.05
CA VAL A 85 10.44 -5.91 -4.43
C VAL A 85 11.37 -4.72 -4.21
N LYS A 86 10.91 -3.52 -4.63
CA LYS A 86 11.69 -2.27 -4.55
C LYS A 86 10.80 -1.05 -4.75
N GLU A 87 11.25 0.08 -4.25
CA GLU A 87 10.76 1.38 -4.69
C GLU A 87 11.31 1.70 -6.08
N ILE A 88 10.51 2.36 -6.91
CA ILE A 88 10.88 2.77 -8.27
C ILE A 88 10.61 4.28 -8.44
N GLU A 89 11.24 4.90 -9.40
CA GLU A 89 10.89 6.25 -9.85
C GLU A 89 9.48 6.24 -10.45
N LYS A 90 8.84 7.42 -10.50
CA LYS A 90 7.52 7.56 -11.13
C LYS A 90 7.56 6.98 -12.54
N PRO A 91 6.77 5.94 -12.83
CA PRO A 91 6.73 5.34 -14.17
C PRO A 91 6.17 6.30 -15.21
N ASP A 92 6.49 6.07 -16.48
CA ASP A 92 5.87 6.76 -17.59
C ASP A 92 4.37 6.40 -17.70
N ASP A 93 3.56 7.32 -18.23
CA ASP A 93 2.10 7.17 -18.34
C ASP A 93 1.67 5.88 -19.09
N SER A 94 2.49 5.38 -20.02
CA SER A 94 2.26 4.10 -20.72
C SER A 94 2.30 2.87 -19.82
N SER A 95 2.93 2.97 -18.65
CA SER A 95 3.03 1.89 -17.67
C SER A 95 1.74 1.67 -16.85
N PHE A 96 0.78 2.60 -16.96
CA PHE A 96 -0.49 2.56 -16.23
C PHE A 96 -1.65 1.94 -17.04
N SER A 97 -1.36 1.07 -17.98
CA SER A 97 -2.37 0.51 -18.91
C SER A 97 -3.28 -0.54 -18.26
N GLU A 98 -2.85 -1.20 -17.20
CA GLU A 98 -3.57 -2.31 -16.57
C GLU A 98 -4.08 -1.92 -15.18
N PHE A 99 -5.09 -1.05 -15.15
CA PHE A 99 -5.73 -0.64 -13.89
C PHE A 99 -6.49 -1.82 -13.29
N MET A 100 -6.17 -2.18 -12.05
CA MET A 100 -6.81 -3.28 -11.31
C MET A 100 -7.79 -2.78 -10.27
N GLY A 101 -7.47 -1.70 -9.56
CA GLY A 101 -8.31 -1.15 -8.51
C GLY A 101 -7.66 0.01 -7.77
N LYS A 102 -8.47 0.69 -6.98
CA LYS A 102 -8.07 1.85 -6.20
C LYS A 102 -8.80 1.85 -4.87
N PHE A 103 -8.06 2.09 -3.80
CA PHE A 103 -8.55 2.09 -2.43
C PHE A 103 -8.08 3.33 -1.70
N TYR A 104 -8.84 3.72 -0.67
CA TYR A 104 -8.48 4.79 0.24
C TYR A 104 -8.68 4.33 1.68
N LEU A 105 -7.71 4.58 2.53
CA LEU A 105 -7.86 4.52 3.97
C LEU A 105 -7.86 5.95 4.52
N LEU A 106 -8.83 6.24 5.38
CA LEU A 106 -9.01 7.53 6.01
C LEU A 106 -8.96 7.36 7.53
N ASP A 107 -8.35 8.31 8.22
CA ASP A 107 -8.40 8.42 9.68
C ASP A 107 -9.53 9.34 10.17
N PHE A 108 -10.48 9.65 9.28
CA PHE A 108 -11.69 10.44 9.56
C PHE A 108 -12.90 9.87 8.82
N GLU A 109 -14.09 10.12 9.35
CA GLU A 109 -15.34 9.78 8.67
C GLU A 109 -15.76 10.90 7.73
N THR A 110 -16.31 10.53 6.57
CA THR A 110 -16.84 11.48 5.59
C THR A 110 -18.07 10.90 4.90
N ASP A 111 -18.97 11.78 4.44
CA ASP A 111 -20.12 11.36 3.65
C ASP A 111 -19.67 11.00 2.22
N TYR A 112 -20.03 9.80 1.78
CA TYR A 112 -19.68 9.29 0.46
C TYR A 112 -20.24 10.13 -0.70
N SER A 113 -21.39 10.77 -0.52
CA SER A 113 -22.00 11.63 -1.54
C SER A 113 -21.06 12.76 -1.99
N PHE A 114 -20.14 13.13 -1.11
CA PHE A 114 -19.10 14.13 -1.37
C PHE A 114 -18.09 13.67 -2.44
N TRP A 115 -17.77 12.38 -2.50
CA TRP A 115 -16.78 11.81 -3.43
C TRP A 115 -17.31 11.64 -4.85
N SER A 116 -18.62 11.44 -4.99
CA SER A 116 -19.26 11.20 -6.30
C SER A 116 -19.64 12.49 -7.02
N ALA A 117 -19.85 13.59 -6.29
CA ALA A 117 -20.50 14.78 -6.83
C ALA A 117 -19.54 15.89 -7.26
N SER A 118 -18.30 15.90 -6.81
CA SER A 118 -17.39 17.00 -7.14
C SER A 118 -15.99 16.53 -7.46
N SER A 119 -15.56 16.82 -8.69
CA SER A 119 -14.16 16.84 -9.09
C SER A 119 -13.37 17.98 -8.41
N SER A 120 -13.98 18.72 -7.50
CA SER A 120 -13.43 19.88 -6.83
C SER A 120 -13.17 19.57 -5.37
N ALA A 121 -11.88 19.50 -5.03
CA ALA A 121 -11.31 19.58 -3.68
C ALA A 121 -11.98 18.71 -2.62
N LEU A 122 -11.41 17.54 -2.42
CA LEU A 122 -11.58 16.79 -1.19
C LEU A 122 -11.11 17.67 -0.02
N GLU A 123 -12.02 18.11 0.82
CA GLU A 123 -11.65 18.77 2.08
C GLU A 123 -11.31 17.70 3.11
N ILE A 124 -10.02 17.41 3.25
CA ILE A 124 -9.50 16.60 4.36
C ILE A 124 -9.43 17.54 5.57
N PRO A 125 -10.00 17.22 6.72
CA PRO A 125 -9.87 18.06 7.90
C PRO A 125 -8.41 18.23 8.30
N GLU A 126 -8.03 19.40 8.81
CA GLU A 126 -6.66 19.69 9.23
C GLU A 126 -6.14 18.64 10.22
N GLY A 127 -4.95 18.12 9.98
CA GLY A 127 -4.32 17.09 10.80
C GLY A 127 -4.75 15.65 10.50
N ASN A 128 -5.70 15.48 9.57
CA ASN A 128 -6.12 14.14 9.13
C ASN A 128 -5.34 13.67 7.89
N THR A 129 -5.36 12.37 7.68
CA THR A 129 -4.62 11.67 6.63
C THR A 129 -5.57 10.87 5.74
N LEU A 130 -5.36 10.99 4.45
CA LEU A 130 -5.92 10.12 3.43
C LEU A 130 -4.76 9.37 2.77
N LEU A 131 -4.74 8.06 2.91
CA LEU A 131 -3.78 7.20 2.22
C LEU A 131 -4.46 6.53 1.04
N THR A 132 -3.96 6.77 -0.17
CA THR A 132 -4.51 6.20 -1.41
C THR A 132 -3.62 5.08 -1.92
N PHE A 133 -4.25 4.04 -2.45
CA PHE A 133 -3.59 2.86 -3.03
C PHE A 133 -4.12 2.65 -4.44
N TRP A 134 -3.24 2.65 -5.44
CA TRP A 134 -3.59 2.40 -6.82
C TRP A 134 -2.80 1.19 -7.32
N PHE A 135 -3.49 0.25 -7.93
CA PHE A 135 -2.89 -0.98 -8.47
C PHE A 135 -2.97 -0.97 -9.99
N TYR A 136 -1.80 -1.08 -10.62
CA TYR A 136 -1.63 -1.18 -12.06
C TYR A 136 -0.71 -2.36 -12.40
N GLY A 137 -1.29 -3.52 -12.76
CA GLY A 137 -0.51 -4.72 -12.98
C GLY A 137 0.42 -5.04 -11.81
N ASP A 138 1.73 -4.92 -12.02
CA ASP A 138 2.75 -5.15 -11.00
C ASP A 138 3.28 -3.86 -10.34
N ILE A 139 2.55 -2.76 -10.46
CA ILE A 139 2.88 -1.47 -9.83
C ILE A 139 1.84 -1.12 -8.76
N LEU A 140 2.35 -0.83 -7.57
CA LEU A 140 1.58 -0.21 -6.49
C LEU A 140 2.00 1.25 -6.36
N ILE A 141 1.03 2.16 -6.43
CA ILE A 141 1.22 3.58 -6.11
C ILE A 141 0.56 3.84 -4.77
N VAL A 142 1.29 4.44 -3.86
CA VAL A 142 0.74 4.90 -2.58
C VAL A 142 0.95 6.40 -2.47
N THR A 143 -0.12 7.13 -2.20
CA THR A 143 -0.05 8.58 -2.00
C THR A 143 -0.63 8.93 -0.63
N ASP A 144 0.17 9.60 0.17
CA ASP A 144 -0.23 10.25 1.41
C ASP A 144 -0.71 11.66 1.07
N VAL A 145 -2.01 11.90 1.19
CA VAL A 145 -2.62 13.20 0.94
C VAL A 145 -2.89 13.87 2.29
N GLN A 146 -2.17 14.94 2.56
CA GLN A 146 -2.41 15.80 3.71
C GLN A 146 -2.88 17.16 3.18
N LEU A 147 -3.95 17.71 3.73
CA LEU A 147 -4.33 19.07 3.40
C LEU A 147 -3.42 20.07 4.10
N VAL A 148 -2.84 20.91 3.26
CA VAL A 148 -2.32 22.21 3.69
C VAL A 148 -3.39 23.24 3.34
N LEU A 149 -3.81 24.03 4.32
CA LEU A 149 -4.81 25.09 4.17
C LEU A 149 -4.57 25.92 2.90
N GLY A 150 -5.53 25.89 1.98
CA GLY A 150 -5.61 26.79 0.83
C GLY A 150 -5.05 26.29 -0.49
N ASP A 151 -4.33 25.19 -0.53
CA ASP A 151 -3.85 24.56 -1.78
C ASP A 151 -4.37 23.13 -1.94
N TYR A 152 -4.59 22.73 -3.17
CA TYR A 152 -4.90 21.33 -3.52
C TYR A 152 -3.86 20.43 -2.88
N GLY A 153 -4.30 19.46 -2.07
CA GLY A 153 -3.43 18.64 -1.24
C GLY A 153 -2.20 18.14 -1.99
N VAL A 154 -1.04 18.60 -1.58
CA VAL A 154 0.24 18.09 -2.08
C VAL A 154 0.48 16.75 -1.40
N GLY A 155 0.12 15.67 -2.08
CA GLY A 155 0.40 14.32 -1.61
C GLY A 155 1.85 13.95 -1.86
N LYS A 156 2.46 13.23 -0.92
CA LYS A 156 3.71 12.51 -1.16
C LYS A 156 3.38 11.17 -1.77
N SER A 157 3.96 10.83 -2.91
CA SER A 157 3.73 9.54 -3.57
C SER A 157 4.99 8.71 -3.58
N ALA A 158 4.81 7.42 -3.32
CA ALA A 158 5.82 6.39 -3.54
C ALA A 158 5.30 5.35 -4.54
N TYR A 159 6.19 4.81 -5.35
CA TYR A 159 5.90 3.85 -6.40
C TYR A 159 6.66 2.57 -6.12
N PHE A 160 5.97 1.44 -6.09
CA PHE A 160 6.57 0.17 -5.75
C PHE A 160 6.37 -0.85 -6.86
N LYS A 161 7.42 -1.60 -7.16
CA LYS A 161 7.35 -2.78 -8.00
C LYS A 161 6.96 -3.97 -7.16
N LEU A 162 5.91 -4.66 -7.56
CA LEU A 162 5.45 -5.91 -6.97
C LEU A 162 6.05 -7.11 -7.72
N ASP A 163 6.19 -8.23 -7.04
CA ASP A 163 6.52 -9.49 -7.69
C ASP A 163 5.29 -10.09 -8.40
N LYS A 164 5.53 -11.09 -9.26
CA LYS A 164 4.45 -11.71 -10.04
C LYS A 164 3.40 -12.43 -9.21
N SER A 165 3.70 -12.79 -7.97
CA SER A 165 2.77 -13.50 -7.08
C SER A 165 1.80 -12.55 -6.37
N ALA A 166 2.07 -11.26 -6.37
CA ALA A 166 1.20 -10.23 -5.80
C ALA A 166 -0.17 -10.17 -6.47
N GLN A 167 -0.28 -10.48 -7.76
CA GLN A 167 -1.49 -10.31 -8.54
C GLN A 167 -2.70 -10.98 -7.87
N LYS A 168 -2.56 -12.23 -7.44
CA LYS A 168 -3.63 -12.95 -6.75
C LYS A 168 -4.05 -12.29 -5.43
N THR A 169 -3.10 -11.72 -4.70
CA THR A 169 -3.38 -11.01 -3.43
C THR A 169 -4.14 -9.71 -3.70
N VAL A 170 -3.77 -8.99 -4.77
CA VAL A 170 -4.48 -7.77 -5.23
C VAL A 170 -5.89 -8.13 -5.71
N GLU A 171 -6.06 -9.17 -6.51
CA GLU A 171 -7.37 -9.66 -6.95
C GLU A 171 -8.27 -10.01 -5.76
N ASN A 172 -7.75 -10.71 -4.75
CA ASN A 172 -8.49 -11.04 -3.53
C ASN A 172 -8.92 -9.77 -2.78
N LEU A 173 -8.04 -8.76 -2.67
CA LEU A 173 -8.38 -7.48 -2.06
C LEU A 173 -9.54 -6.80 -2.82
N ILE A 174 -9.48 -6.77 -4.13
CA ILE A 174 -10.52 -6.19 -4.99
C ILE A 174 -11.85 -6.94 -4.82
N GLU A 175 -11.84 -8.28 -4.87
CA GLU A 175 -13.06 -9.09 -4.71
C GLU A 175 -13.71 -8.94 -3.33
N THR A 176 -12.92 -8.70 -2.27
CA THR A 176 -13.44 -8.50 -0.91
C THR A 176 -14.32 -7.25 -0.80
N PHE A 177 -14.15 -6.26 -1.70
CA PHE A 177 -14.80 -4.95 -1.62
C PHE A 177 -15.67 -4.61 -2.85
N LYS A 178 -15.94 -5.59 -3.70
CA LYS A 178 -17.00 -5.50 -4.72
C LYS A 178 -18.37 -5.63 -4.07
#